data_83fb51c79f4107eaf39fef2a87545f25
#
_entry.id   83fb51c79f4107eaf39fef2a87545f25
#
_cell.length_a   1.000
_cell.length_b   1.000
_cell.length_c   1.000
_cell.angle_alpha   90.00
_cell.angle_beta   90.00
_cell.angle_gamma   90.00
#
_symmetry.space_group_name_H-M   'P 1'
#
loop_
_entity.id
_entity.type
_entity.pdbx_description
1 polymer ?
#
loop_
_entity_poly.entity_id
_entity_poly.type
_entity_poly.pdbx_seq_one_letter_code
_entity_poly.pdbx_strand_id
1 'polypeptide(L)'
;VWAAWTEGEHITGWNFADPSWHCPWAKSDVRVGGFYTARMEARDGSFGFEFGATYTLVERHKELHSTMGDDRKIWVSFEEVPGGVHVVERFEAEDQNPVDMQEAGWQMILNNFKAYAEGL
;
A
#
# COMPACT_ATOMS: atom_id res chain seq x y z
N VAL A 1 -8.13 -10.57 3.15
CA VAL A 1 -7.57 -9.21 3.34
C VAL A 1 -6.05 -9.24 3.35
N TRP A 2 -5.45 -10.09 4.16
CA TRP A 2 -3.99 -10.21 4.22
C TRP A 2 -3.37 -10.51 2.84
N ALA A 3 -3.88 -11.52 2.15
CA ALA A 3 -3.38 -11.91 0.82
C ALA A 3 -3.56 -10.77 -0.19
N ALA A 4 -4.71 -10.10 -0.17
CA ALA A 4 -4.97 -8.97 -1.06
C ALA A 4 -4.00 -7.81 -0.84
N TRP A 5 -3.52 -7.62 0.39
CA TRP A 5 -2.55 -6.58 0.72
C TRP A 5 -1.11 -6.97 0.39
N THR A 6 -0.76 -8.25 0.51
CA THR A 6 0.63 -8.70 0.49
C THR A 6 1.09 -9.37 -0.80
N GLU A 7 0.17 -9.96 -1.57
CA GLU A 7 0.53 -10.67 -2.79
C GLU A 7 0.58 -9.73 -3.99
N GLY A 8 1.69 -9.77 -4.76
CA GLY A 8 1.92 -8.87 -5.88
C GLY A 8 0.80 -8.86 -6.91
N GLU A 9 0.25 -10.03 -7.25
CA GLU A 9 -0.85 -10.14 -8.21
C GLU A 9 -2.14 -9.46 -7.74
N HIS A 10 -2.38 -9.41 -6.43
CA HIS A 10 -3.50 -8.67 -5.87
C HIS A 10 -3.21 -7.18 -5.80
N ILE A 11 -1.98 -6.80 -5.42
CA ILE A 11 -1.58 -5.40 -5.28
C ILE A 11 -1.78 -4.62 -6.57
N THR A 12 -1.54 -5.22 -7.72
CA THR A 12 -1.76 -4.58 -9.03
C THR A 12 -3.22 -4.18 -9.27
N GLY A 13 -4.16 -4.78 -8.53
CA GLY A 13 -5.58 -4.52 -8.67
C GLY A 13 -6.08 -3.27 -7.94
N TRP A 14 -5.29 -2.70 -7.04
CA TRP A 14 -5.77 -1.58 -6.21
C TRP A 14 -4.75 -0.49 -5.91
N ASN A 15 -3.46 -0.71 -6.16
CA ASN A 15 -2.40 0.21 -5.72
C ASN A 15 -2.22 1.41 -6.65
N PHE A 16 -3.26 2.22 -6.75
CA PHE A 16 -3.27 3.49 -7.48
C PHE A 16 -4.34 4.40 -6.89
N ALA A 17 -4.11 5.71 -6.92
CA ALA A 17 -5.02 6.68 -6.31
C ALA A 17 -6.21 7.05 -7.21
N ASP A 18 -6.03 6.98 -8.52
CA ASP A 18 -6.96 7.51 -9.51
C ASP A 18 -7.09 6.57 -10.70
N PRO A 19 -8.28 6.43 -11.35
CA PRO A 19 -8.45 5.57 -12.51
C PRO A 19 -7.56 5.90 -13.72
N SER A 20 -7.01 7.11 -13.79
CA SER A 20 -6.04 7.48 -14.83
C SER A 20 -4.64 6.87 -14.59
N TRP A 21 -4.44 6.24 -13.45
CA TRP A 21 -3.22 5.54 -13.08
C TRP A 21 -3.45 4.04 -12.96
N HIS A 22 -2.37 3.25 -13.05
CA HIS A 22 -2.42 1.81 -12.80
C HIS A 22 -1.11 1.34 -12.16
N CYS A 23 -1.15 0.12 -11.63
CA CYS A 23 0.01 -0.56 -11.07
C CYS A 23 0.32 -1.77 -11.95
N PRO A 24 1.24 -1.64 -12.93
CA PRO A 24 1.49 -2.73 -13.89
C PRO A 24 2.17 -3.95 -13.27
N TRP A 25 2.93 -3.78 -12.19
CA TRP A 25 3.52 -4.89 -11.47
C TRP A 25 3.81 -4.53 -10.01
N ALA A 26 3.85 -5.55 -9.17
CA ALA A 26 4.26 -5.42 -7.77
C ALA A 26 4.93 -6.72 -7.33
N LYS A 27 5.90 -6.61 -6.41
CA LYS A 27 6.59 -7.74 -5.82
C LYS A 27 6.68 -7.53 -4.31
N SER A 28 6.48 -8.57 -3.55
CA SER A 28 6.52 -8.49 -2.10
C SER A 28 7.08 -9.77 -1.50
N ASP A 29 8.16 -9.64 -0.74
CA ASP A 29 8.75 -10.71 0.04
C ASP A 29 8.37 -10.46 1.50
N VAL A 30 7.30 -11.10 1.96
CA VAL A 30 6.62 -10.78 3.22
C VAL A 30 7.33 -11.49 4.39
N ARG A 31 8.45 -10.91 4.79
CA ARG A 31 9.24 -11.34 5.95
C ARG A 31 10.05 -10.14 6.45
N VAL A 32 10.47 -10.17 7.70
CA VAL A 32 11.38 -9.15 8.23
C VAL A 32 12.67 -9.14 7.40
N GLY A 33 13.04 -7.95 6.92
CA GLY A 33 14.16 -7.79 5.99
C GLY A 33 13.81 -8.02 4.53
N GLY A 34 12.60 -8.49 4.22
CA GLY A 34 12.11 -8.64 2.86
C GLY A 34 11.73 -7.30 2.25
N PHE A 35 11.74 -7.23 0.92
CA PHE A 35 11.52 -5.99 0.18
C PHE A 35 10.18 -6.00 -0.54
N TYR A 36 9.45 -4.89 -0.43
CA TYR A 36 8.24 -4.61 -1.20
C TYR A 36 8.55 -3.56 -2.25
N THR A 37 8.14 -3.80 -3.49
CA THR A 37 8.26 -2.80 -4.55
C THR A 37 7.08 -2.88 -5.50
N ALA A 38 6.63 -1.71 -5.98
CA ALA A 38 5.53 -1.61 -6.92
C ALA A 38 5.78 -0.46 -7.89
N ARG A 39 5.36 -0.66 -9.14
CA ARG A 39 5.39 0.38 -10.15
C ARG A 39 4.02 1.02 -10.26
N MET A 40 3.97 2.36 -10.22
CA MET A 40 2.75 3.13 -10.48
C MET A 40 2.97 3.99 -11.70
N GLU A 41 2.06 3.92 -12.67
CA GLU A 41 2.17 4.65 -13.94
C GLU A 41 0.86 5.30 -14.31
N ALA A 42 0.94 6.48 -14.91
CA ALA A 42 -0.19 7.07 -15.61
C ALA A 42 -0.51 6.21 -16.84
N ARG A 43 -1.79 5.96 -17.11
CA ARG A 43 -2.20 5.10 -18.22
C ARG A 43 -1.81 5.63 -19.59
N ASP A 44 -1.63 6.96 -19.70
CA ASP A 44 -1.15 7.59 -20.94
C ASP A 44 0.37 7.54 -21.11
N GLY A 45 1.10 6.98 -20.15
CA GLY A 45 2.55 6.86 -20.19
C GLY A 45 3.32 8.13 -19.89
N SER A 46 2.64 9.21 -19.51
CA SER A 46 3.27 10.51 -19.27
C SER A 46 4.15 10.58 -18.03
N PHE A 47 3.87 9.74 -17.04
CA PHE A 47 4.58 9.75 -15.77
C PHE A 47 4.52 8.38 -15.11
N GLY A 48 5.53 8.06 -14.31
CA GLY A 48 5.56 6.83 -13.53
C GLY A 48 6.68 6.85 -12.52
N PHE A 49 6.53 6.04 -11.47
CA PHE A 49 7.56 5.89 -10.44
C PHE A 49 7.46 4.51 -9.79
N GLU A 50 8.54 4.11 -9.14
CA GLU A 50 8.58 2.89 -8.35
C GLU A 50 8.57 3.26 -6.87
N PHE A 51 7.72 2.56 -6.11
CA PHE A 51 7.65 2.66 -4.66
C PHE A 51 8.27 1.42 -4.06
N GLY A 52 9.08 1.60 -3.02
CA GLY A 52 9.72 0.47 -2.35
C GLY A 52 9.87 0.69 -0.86
N ALA A 53 9.83 -0.41 -0.10
CA ALA A 53 10.01 -0.40 1.33
C ALA A 53 10.53 -1.75 1.81
N THR A 54 11.25 -1.74 2.94
CA THR A 54 11.72 -2.95 3.60
C THR A 54 10.86 -3.24 4.82
N TYR A 55 10.37 -4.47 4.94
CA TYR A 55 9.57 -4.87 6.10
C TYR A 55 10.44 -4.95 7.35
N THR A 56 10.00 -4.31 8.42
CA THR A 56 10.67 -4.32 9.73
C THR A 56 9.90 -5.12 10.77
N LEU A 57 8.61 -5.31 10.57
CA LEU A 57 7.76 -6.17 11.40
C LEU A 57 6.73 -6.86 10.51
N VAL A 58 6.59 -8.16 10.66
CA VAL A 58 5.55 -8.94 9.97
C VAL A 58 4.86 -9.83 11.00
N GLU A 59 3.63 -9.46 11.36
CA GLU A 59 2.75 -10.28 12.19
C GLU A 59 1.54 -10.65 11.32
N ARG A 60 1.53 -11.87 10.83
CA ARG A 60 0.54 -12.35 9.88
C ARG A 60 -0.88 -12.13 10.37
N HIS A 61 -1.69 -11.49 9.53
CA HIS A 61 -3.09 -11.10 9.79
C HIS A 61 -3.26 -10.03 10.88
N LYS A 62 -2.17 -9.42 11.37
CA LYS A 62 -2.23 -8.42 12.43
C LYS A 62 -1.54 -7.11 12.08
N GLU A 63 -0.25 -7.14 11.79
CA GLU A 63 0.52 -5.92 11.55
C GLU A 63 1.62 -6.10 10.51
N LEU A 64 1.86 -5.02 9.75
CA LEU A 64 3.00 -4.87 8.87
C LEU A 64 3.63 -3.51 9.15
N HIS A 65 4.92 -3.51 9.49
CA HIS A 65 5.70 -2.29 9.55
C HIS A 65 6.76 -2.31 8.46
N SER A 66 7.01 -1.18 7.83
CA SER A 66 8.02 -1.06 6.78
C SER A 66 8.69 0.30 6.82
N THR A 67 9.89 0.37 6.24
CA THR A 67 10.66 1.60 6.12
C THR A 67 10.96 1.83 4.65
N MET A 68 10.60 3.01 4.16
CA MET A 68 10.89 3.44 2.80
C MET A 68 12.36 3.80 2.63
N GLY A 69 12.83 3.94 1.38
CA GLY A 69 14.23 4.22 1.09
C GLY A 69 14.76 5.55 1.65
N ASP A 70 13.88 6.48 1.99
CA ASP A 70 14.22 7.76 2.64
C ASP A 70 14.06 7.73 4.18
N ASP A 71 14.00 6.53 4.76
CA ASP A 71 13.82 6.25 6.18
C ASP A 71 12.45 6.58 6.76
N ARG A 72 11.49 7.00 5.96
CA ARG A 72 10.10 7.18 6.42
C ARG A 72 9.45 5.84 6.70
N LYS A 73 8.67 5.79 7.77
CA LYS A 73 8.05 4.55 8.25
C LYS A 73 6.57 4.47 7.90
N ILE A 74 6.11 3.24 7.68
CA ILE A 74 4.71 2.93 7.41
C ILE A 74 4.28 1.83 8.39
N TRP A 75 3.11 2.00 9.00
CA TRP A 75 2.49 1.02 9.90
C TRP A 75 1.10 0.68 9.40
N VAL A 76 0.84 -0.61 9.20
CA VAL A 76 -0.48 -1.11 8.79
C VAL A 76 -0.95 -2.10 9.83
N SER A 77 -2.15 -1.91 10.34
CA SER A 77 -2.76 -2.86 11.27
C SER A 77 -4.04 -3.45 10.69
N PHE A 78 -4.28 -4.72 11.00
CA PHE A 78 -5.44 -5.49 10.56
C PHE A 78 -6.14 -6.01 11.80
N GLU A 79 -7.36 -5.53 12.06
CA GLU A 79 -8.14 -5.94 13.22
C GLU A 79 -9.39 -6.66 12.78
N GLU A 80 -9.60 -7.89 13.26
CA GLU A 80 -10.86 -8.59 13.04
C GLU A 80 -11.98 -7.91 13.81
N VAL A 81 -13.05 -7.59 13.10
CA VAL A 81 -14.26 -6.98 13.68
C VAL A 81 -15.46 -7.77 13.18
N PRO A 82 -16.63 -7.65 13.83
CA PRO A 82 -17.86 -8.30 13.33
C PRO A 82 -18.13 -7.89 11.88
N GLY A 83 -18.16 -8.88 10.98
CA GLY A 83 -18.44 -8.67 9.57
C GLY A 83 -17.24 -8.34 8.69
N GLY A 84 -16.02 -8.31 9.22
CA GLY A 84 -14.85 -8.02 8.37
C GLY A 84 -13.56 -7.76 9.10
N VAL A 85 -12.70 -6.98 8.44
CA VAL A 85 -11.39 -6.57 8.96
C VAL A 85 -11.27 -5.06 8.87
N HIS A 86 -10.89 -4.43 9.98
CA HIS A 86 -10.60 -3.00 10.02
C HIS A 86 -9.11 -2.79 9.74
N VAL A 87 -8.81 -2.10 8.65
CA VAL A 87 -7.44 -1.81 8.23
C VAL A 87 -7.11 -0.34 8.53
N VAL A 88 -6.03 -0.13 9.29
CA VAL A 88 -5.53 1.21 9.59
C VAL A 88 -4.11 1.32 9.08
N GLU A 89 -3.86 2.33 8.26
CA GLU A 89 -2.55 2.64 7.73
C GLU A 89 -2.07 3.99 8.26
N ARG A 90 -0.85 3.99 8.82
CA ARG A 90 -0.18 5.22 9.27
C ARG A 90 1.13 5.34 8.52
N PHE A 91 1.51 6.56 8.23
CA PHE A 91 2.77 6.83 7.52
C PHE A 91 3.39 8.14 7.99
N GLU A 92 4.71 8.22 7.87
CA GLU A 92 5.43 9.46 8.08
C GLU A 92 5.35 10.30 6.80
N ALA A 93 4.88 11.54 6.93
CA ALA A 93 4.73 12.43 5.78
C ALA A 93 6.08 12.95 5.29
N GLU A 94 6.19 13.15 3.98
CA GLU A 94 7.31 13.88 3.39
C GLU A 94 7.14 15.37 3.64
N ASP A 95 8.20 16.16 3.39
CA ASP A 95 8.22 17.60 3.68
C ASP A 95 7.98 18.49 2.45
N GLN A 96 7.74 17.90 1.26
CA GLN A 96 7.59 18.65 0.01
C GLN A 96 6.14 18.99 -0.34
N ASN A 97 5.17 18.22 0.16
CA ASN A 97 3.75 18.42 -0.10
C ASN A 97 2.98 18.61 1.21
N PRO A 98 1.84 19.33 1.19
CA PRO A 98 1.00 19.45 2.38
C PRO A 98 0.58 18.09 2.94
N VAL A 99 0.56 17.94 4.26
CA VAL A 99 0.23 16.68 4.94
C VAL A 99 -1.18 16.19 4.58
N ASP A 100 -2.15 17.09 4.54
CA ASP A 100 -3.54 16.77 4.19
C ASP A 100 -3.68 16.27 2.75
N MET A 101 -2.85 16.77 1.83
CA MET A 101 -2.81 16.31 0.45
C MET A 101 -2.25 14.89 0.36
N GLN A 102 -1.19 14.60 1.12
CA GLN A 102 -0.62 13.25 1.19
C GLN A 102 -1.63 12.27 1.79
N GLU A 103 -2.28 12.64 2.89
CA GLU A 103 -3.30 11.82 3.53
C GLU A 103 -4.44 11.49 2.56
N ALA A 104 -4.92 12.49 1.81
CA ALA A 104 -5.99 12.28 0.83
C ALA A 104 -5.57 11.28 -0.26
N GLY A 105 -4.35 11.38 -0.77
CA GLY A 105 -3.82 10.45 -1.77
C GLY A 105 -3.72 9.02 -1.25
N TRP A 106 -3.20 8.84 -0.05
CA TRP A 106 -3.10 7.52 0.59
C TRP A 106 -4.49 6.95 0.89
N GLN A 107 -5.44 7.80 1.30
CA GLN A 107 -6.81 7.38 1.55
C GLN A 107 -7.50 6.90 0.26
N MET A 108 -7.24 7.51 -0.88
CA MET A 108 -7.80 7.08 -2.16
C MET A 108 -7.31 5.68 -2.53
N ILE A 109 -6.03 5.39 -2.32
CA ILE A 109 -5.48 4.05 -2.54
C ILE A 109 -6.12 3.04 -1.59
N LEU A 110 -6.29 3.41 -0.33
CA LEU A 110 -6.93 2.55 0.67
C LEU A 110 -8.39 2.28 0.33
N ASN A 111 -9.10 3.27 -0.20
CA ASN A 111 -10.48 3.10 -0.68
C ASN A 111 -10.55 2.10 -1.84
N ASN A 112 -9.59 2.16 -2.77
CA ASN A 112 -9.48 1.19 -3.85
C ASN A 112 -9.22 -0.22 -3.31
N PHE A 113 -8.36 -0.34 -2.30
CA PHE A 113 -8.11 -1.61 -1.64
C PHE A 113 -9.40 -2.18 -1.05
N LYS A 114 -10.17 -1.37 -0.35
CA LYS A 114 -11.44 -1.79 0.25
C LYS A 114 -12.39 -2.35 -0.82
N ALA A 115 -12.59 -1.63 -1.91
CA ALA A 115 -13.46 -2.05 -3.00
C ALA A 115 -12.96 -3.35 -3.64
N TYR A 116 -11.67 -3.47 -3.86
CA TYR A 116 -11.05 -4.67 -4.44
C TYR A 116 -11.23 -5.89 -3.52
N ALA A 117 -10.91 -5.74 -2.25
CA ALA A 117 -10.99 -6.84 -1.28
C ALA A 117 -12.44 -7.31 -1.06
N GLU A 118 -13.40 -6.39 -1.04
CA GLU A 118 -14.81 -6.72 -0.89
C GLU A 118 -15.38 -7.43 -2.12
N GLY A 119 -14.77 -7.27 -3.28
CA GLY A 119 -15.15 -7.93 -4.52
C GLY A 119 -14.54 -9.31 -4.72
N LEU A 120 -13.66 -9.73 -3.85
CA LEU A 120 -13.00 -11.04 -3.93
C LEU A 120 -13.91 -12.18 -3.46
#